data_4b043d7f56cdbeffcc6f5a37586b9080
#
_entry.id   4b043d7f56cdbeffcc6f5a37586b9080
#
_cell.length_a   1.000
_cell.length_b   1.000
_cell.length_c   1.000
_cell.angle_alpha   90.00
_cell.angle_beta   90.00
_cell.angle_gamma   90.00
#
_symmetry.space_group_name_H-M   'P 1'
#
loop_
_entity.id
_entity.type
_entity.pdbx_description
1 polymer ?
#
loop_
_entity_poly.entity_id
_entity_poly.type
_entity_poly.pdbx_seq_one_letter_code
_entity_poly.pdbx_strand_id
1 'polypeptide(L)'
;FFGHFESIPDQEVADALLEEAEKFLKKEGSKLIIGPASFAYDGVYGVQIKGFEYLPMVMTPWNPEYYADLIEEKGYKKIIDFFAWFIPLYIIHPRLSKIVNAEERLYKENGIKIRRANLKDFKNELQRVREVYNKAWENNWGTVPLDEEDMEYIAEELKPVILPDAALIAEVKDEPVGVAIGIPNFLEAIRDFRGSLNPMNVLKLIWRLNKIPFSSKIPRLKSGRLLILGVKKEYQEGAGVLMAAKILLKGYKLGYRYGEGSLTLENNLEINNLIKRLGGLPYKVFRVFYKEI
;
A
#
# COMPACT_ATOMS: atom_id res chain seq x y z
N PHE A 1 -3.44 18.02 11.62
CA PHE A 1 -3.85 17.38 10.36
C PHE A 1 -5.36 17.38 10.25
N PHE A 2 -5.90 17.32 9.02
CA PHE A 2 -7.28 16.94 8.75
C PHE A 2 -7.32 15.71 7.83
N GLY A 3 -8.35 14.89 7.97
CA GLY A 3 -8.55 13.68 7.15
C GLY A 3 -10.01 13.55 6.73
N HIS A 4 -10.32 12.48 5.99
CA HIS A 4 -11.68 12.12 5.59
C HIS A 4 -12.48 13.28 4.96
N PHE A 5 -11.81 14.06 4.11
CA PHE A 5 -12.46 15.17 3.41
C PHE A 5 -13.51 14.64 2.43
N GLU A 6 -14.76 15.02 2.65
CA GLU A 6 -15.90 14.65 1.83
C GLU A 6 -16.76 15.90 1.57
N SER A 7 -16.96 16.27 0.31
CA SER A 7 -17.76 17.42 -0.10
C SER A 7 -18.51 17.14 -1.40
N ILE A 8 -19.65 17.79 -1.57
CA ILE A 8 -20.28 17.95 -2.88
C ILE A 8 -19.45 18.93 -3.73
N PRO A 9 -19.66 19.01 -5.08
CA PRO A 9 -18.92 19.94 -5.96
C PRO A 9 -19.43 21.38 -5.77
N ASP A 10 -19.23 21.91 -4.58
CA ASP A 10 -19.66 23.25 -4.16
C ASP A 10 -18.54 23.85 -3.28
N GLN A 11 -17.99 24.98 -3.74
CA GLN A 11 -16.88 25.64 -3.06
C GLN A 11 -17.28 26.21 -1.71
N GLU A 12 -18.49 26.74 -1.56
CA GLU A 12 -18.95 27.29 -0.27
C GLU A 12 -19.01 26.19 0.80
N VAL A 13 -19.45 24.98 0.42
CA VAL A 13 -19.49 23.83 1.32
C VAL A 13 -18.08 23.37 1.71
N ALA A 14 -17.19 23.26 0.74
CA ALA A 14 -15.80 22.90 0.97
C ALA A 14 -15.09 23.93 1.87
N ASP A 15 -15.33 25.21 1.59
CA ASP A 15 -14.78 26.33 2.37
C ASP A 15 -15.25 26.27 3.83
N ALA A 16 -16.52 26.03 4.07
CA ALA A 16 -17.05 25.92 5.43
C ALA A 16 -16.42 24.77 6.21
N LEU A 17 -16.27 23.58 5.57
CA LEU A 17 -15.61 22.43 6.18
C LEU A 17 -14.15 22.70 6.54
N LEU A 18 -13.40 23.26 5.61
CA LEU A 18 -11.98 23.56 5.81
C LEU A 18 -11.79 24.69 6.82
N GLU A 19 -12.66 25.70 6.86
CA GLU A 19 -12.63 26.77 7.86
C GLU A 19 -12.84 26.26 9.28
N GLU A 20 -13.77 25.33 9.48
CA GLU A 20 -13.98 24.72 10.79
C GLU A 20 -12.76 23.91 11.23
N ALA A 21 -12.13 23.16 10.32
CA ALA A 21 -10.86 22.47 10.62
C ALA A 21 -9.73 23.45 10.96
N GLU A 22 -9.60 24.57 10.22
CA GLU A 22 -8.64 25.63 10.47
C GLU A 22 -8.89 26.30 11.84
N LYS A 23 -10.12 26.65 12.14
CA LYS A 23 -10.50 27.26 13.44
C LYS A 23 -10.19 26.33 14.61
N PHE A 24 -10.52 25.05 14.47
CA PHE A 24 -10.21 24.05 15.50
C PHE A 24 -8.70 23.97 15.77
N LEU A 25 -7.91 23.82 14.72
CA LEU A 25 -6.46 23.70 14.86
C LEU A 25 -5.79 24.99 15.37
N LYS A 26 -6.28 26.17 14.96
CA LYS A 26 -5.83 27.45 15.52
C LYS A 26 -6.08 27.53 17.03
N LYS A 27 -7.26 27.09 17.49
CA LYS A 27 -7.59 27.06 18.92
C LYS A 27 -6.64 26.15 19.70
N GLU A 28 -6.18 25.05 19.09
CA GLU A 28 -5.18 24.13 19.65
C GLU A 28 -3.74 24.66 19.49
N GLY A 29 -3.54 25.90 19.00
CA GLY A 29 -2.22 26.54 18.87
C GLY A 29 -1.43 26.13 17.62
N SER A 30 -2.05 25.43 16.67
CA SER A 30 -1.39 25.06 15.41
C SER A 30 -1.23 26.28 14.51
N LYS A 31 -0.09 26.34 13.80
CA LYS A 31 0.21 27.35 12.77
C LYS A 31 0.11 26.81 11.35
N LEU A 32 -0.08 25.52 11.21
CA LEU A 32 -0.08 24.80 9.96
C LEU A 32 -1.17 23.73 9.98
N ILE A 33 -1.93 23.63 8.90
CA ILE A 33 -2.87 22.55 8.66
C ILE A 33 -2.37 21.72 7.46
N ILE A 34 -2.39 20.39 7.58
CA ILE A 34 -1.95 19.44 6.55
C ILE A 34 -3.04 18.41 6.34
N GLY A 35 -3.30 18.07 5.08
CA GLY A 35 -4.26 17.02 4.74
C GLY A 35 -4.70 17.05 3.26
N PRO A 36 -5.70 16.23 2.90
CA PRO A 36 -6.27 15.18 3.72
C PRO A 36 -5.24 14.09 4.02
N ALA A 37 -5.12 13.70 5.26
CA ALA A 37 -4.24 12.61 5.67
C ALA A 37 -4.72 12.01 7.00
N SER A 38 -4.82 10.71 7.05
CA SER A 38 -4.96 9.94 8.27
C SER A 38 -3.61 9.32 8.59
N PHE A 39 -3.05 9.68 9.74
CA PHE A 39 -1.81 9.09 10.24
C PHE A 39 -2.09 7.90 11.17
N ALA A 40 -3.33 7.45 11.19
CA ALA A 40 -3.71 6.20 11.81
C ALA A 40 -3.28 5.00 10.93
N TYR A 41 -3.43 3.83 11.47
CA TYR A 41 -3.10 2.55 10.81
C TYR A 41 -3.78 2.34 9.43
N ASP A 42 -4.87 3.05 9.12
CA ASP A 42 -5.57 2.98 7.83
C ASP A 42 -4.77 3.62 6.68
N GLY A 43 -3.77 4.45 7.01
CA GLY A 43 -2.78 4.95 6.06
C GLY A 43 -3.37 5.67 4.84
N VAL A 44 -4.53 6.32 4.99
CA VAL A 44 -5.16 7.08 3.91
C VAL A 44 -4.46 8.42 3.76
N TYR A 45 -3.68 8.58 2.69
CA TYR A 45 -2.89 9.79 2.43
C TYR A 45 -3.32 10.46 1.14
N GLY A 46 -3.75 11.72 1.27
CA GLY A 46 -4.05 12.61 0.15
C GLY A 46 -5.35 12.31 -0.59
N VAL A 47 -5.60 13.15 -1.58
CA VAL A 47 -6.64 12.93 -2.60
C VAL A 47 -5.98 12.52 -3.91
N GLN A 48 -6.63 11.64 -4.63
CA GLN A 48 -6.22 11.26 -5.97
C GLN A 48 -6.34 12.46 -6.90
N ILE A 49 -5.28 12.74 -7.68
CA ILE A 49 -5.23 13.85 -8.64
C ILE A 49 -4.96 13.37 -10.07
N LYS A 50 -4.57 12.10 -10.24
CA LYS A 50 -4.35 11.45 -11.55
C LYS A 50 -4.75 9.99 -11.53
N GLY A 51 -5.17 9.47 -12.70
CA GLY A 51 -5.44 8.05 -12.91
C GLY A 51 -6.85 7.63 -12.50
N PHE A 52 -7.83 8.53 -12.63
CA PHE A 52 -9.24 8.27 -12.29
C PHE A 52 -9.89 7.24 -13.22
N GLU A 53 -9.35 7.03 -14.41
CA GLU A 53 -9.78 6.02 -15.37
C GLU A 53 -9.49 4.58 -14.93
N TYR A 54 -8.64 4.40 -13.91
CA TYR A 54 -8.29 3.09 -13.36
C TYR A 54 -9.11 2.78 -12.12
N LEU A 55 -9.47 1.50 -11.97
CA LEU A 55 -10.13 1.02 -10.75
C LEU A 55 -9.26 1.31 -9.52
N PRO A 56 -9.88 1.67 -8.38
CA PRO A 56 -9.15 1.79 -7.13
C PRO A 56 -8.51 0.46 -6.75
N MET A 57 -7.40 0.53 -6.04
CA MET A 57 -6.78 -0.61 -5.40
C MET A 57 -7.22 -0.65 -3.92
N VAL A 58 -7.26 -1.84 -3.36
CA VAL A 58 -7.62 -2.00 -1.95
C VAL A 58 -6.72 -1.17 -1.04
N MET A 59 -7.30 -0.51 -0.03
CA MET A 59 -6.59 0.40 0.90
C MET A 59 -5.86 1.57 0.20
N THR A 60 -6.41 2.09 -0.91
CA THR A 60 -5.96 3.36 -1.48
C THR A 60 -7.08 4.38 -1.43
N PRO A 61 -6.78 5.68 -1.28
CA PRO A 61 -7.80 6.73 -1.37
C PRO A 61 -8.55 6.65 -2.69
N TRP A 62 -9.82 6.98 -2.65
CA TRP A 62 -10.64 7.23 -3.83
C TRP A 62 -11.52 8.43 -3.56
N ASN A 63 -11.59 9.33 -4.50
CA ASN A 63 -12.38 10.56 -4.41
C ASN A 63 -12.82 11.02 -5.80
N PRO A 64 -13.86 11.87 -5.89
CA PRO A 64 -14.17 12.61 -7.11
C PRO A 64 -13.01 13.49 -7.58
N GLU A 65 -12.94 13.76 -8.90
CA GLU A 65 -11.86 14.55 -9.49
C GLU A 65 -11.78 15.99 -8.95
N TYR A 66 -12.92 16.60 -8.64
CA TYR A 66 -13.03 17.99 -8.19
C TYR A 66 -12.49 18.25 -6.76
N TYR A 67 -12.11 17.22 -5.98
CA TYR A 67 -11.66 17.44 -4.61
C TYR A 67 -10.37 18.26 -4.52
N ALA A 68 -9.44 18.01 -5.43
CA ALA A 68 -8.18 18.76 -5.45
C ALA A 68 -8.44 20.25 -5.75
N ASP A 69 -9.31 20.56 -6.70
CA ASP A 69 -9.65 21.93 -7.07
C ASP A 69 -10.29 22.68 -5.90
N LEU A 70 -11.26 22.06 -5.19
CA LEU A 70 -11.89 22.68 -4.01
C LEU A 70 -10.88 23.02 -2.91
N ILE A 71 -9.90 22.13 -2.69
CA ILE A 71 -8.85 22.35 -1.69
C ILE A 71 -7.88 23.45 -2.15
N GLU A 72 -7.47 23.46 -3.42
CA GLU A 72 -6.57 24.45 -3.98
C GLU A 72 -7.19 25.85 -4.03
N GLU A 73 -8.48 25.98 -4.40
CA GLU A 73 -9.23 27.25 -4.40
C GLU A 73 -9.36 27.86 -3.01
N LYS A 74 -9.39 27.04 -1.94
CA LYS A 74 -9.31 27.51 -0.54
C LYS A 74 -7.92 28.03 -0.14
N GLY A 75 -6.94 27.97 -1.05
CA GLY A 75 -5.57 28.48 -0.86
C GLY A 75 -4.61 27.46 -0.25
N TYR A 76 -4.96 26.20 -0.23
CA TYR A 76 -4.02 25.14 0.14
C TYR A 76 -3.02 24.89 -0.99
N LYS A 77 -1.81 24.51 -0.62
CA LYS A 77 -0.70 24.22 -1.54
C LYS A 77 -0.23 22.78 -1.36
N LYS A 78 0.32 22.21 -2.42
CA LYS A 78 0.95 20.90 -2.38
C LYS A 78 2.06 20.86 -1.31
N ILE A 79 2.05 19.83 -0.45
CA ILE A 79 3.19 19.50 0.40
C ILE A 79 3.95 18.28 -0.15
N ILE A 80 3.24 17.22 -0.55
CA ILE A 80 3.88 16.00 -1.06
C ILE A 80 2.93 15.19 -1.94
N ASP A 81 3.50 14.50 -2.94
CA ASP A 81 2.78 13.54 -3.76
C ASP A 81 3.19 12.10 -3.44
N PHE A 82 2.22 11.18 -3.52
CA PHE A 82 2.42 9.75 -3.46
C PHE A 82 2.10 9.12 -4.81
N PHE A 83 2.90 8.13 -5.19
CA PHE A 83 2.73 7.41 -6.44
C PHE A 83 2.19 6.00 -6.23
N ALA A 84 1.25 5.59 -7.08
CA ALA A 84 0.96 4.20 -7.33
C ALA A 84 1.54 3.78 -8.68
N TRP A 85 2.13 2.59 -8.72
CA TRP A 85 2.87 2.07 -9.85
C TRP A 85 2.17 0.86 -10.45
N PHE A 86 1.82 0.95 -11.71
CA PHE A 86 1.36 -0.18 -12.51
C PHE A 86 2.54 -1.06 -12.90
N ILE A 87 2.49 -2.35 -12.57
CA ILE A 87 3.57 -3.31 -12.80
C ILE A 87 3.02 -4.43 -13.71
N PRO A 88 3.36 -4.44 -15.02
CA PRO A 88 2.80 -5.38 -15.99
C PRO A 88 3.45 -6.78 -15.88
N LEU A 89 2.91 -7.66 -15.06
CA LEU A 89 3.49 -8.97 -14.75
C LEU A 89 3.70 -9.86 -15.98
N TYR A 90 2.81 -9.77 -16.95
CA TYR A 90 2.89 -10.53 -18.20
C TYR A 90 4.07 -10.13 -19.10
N ILE A 91 4.63 -8.92 -18.88
CA ILE A 91 5.84 -8.45 -19.60
C ILE A 91 7.09 -8.78 -18.80
N ILE A 92 7.07 -8.50 -17.50
CA ILE A 92 8.28 -8.49 -16.67
C ILE A 92 8.61 -9.84 -16.03
N HIS A 93 7.73 -10.85 -16.12
CA HIS A 93 7.94 -12.13 -15.45
C HIS A 93 9.27 -12.83 -15.75
N PRO A 94 9.89 -12.74 -16.96
CA PRO A 94 11.19 -13.34 -17.18
C PRO A 94 12.30 -12.66 -16.36
N ARG A 95 12.20 -11.32 -16.17
CA ARG A 95 13.12 -10.57 -15.31
C ARG A 95 12.93 -10.96 -13.84
N LEU A 96 11.69 -11.05 -13.38
CA LEU A 96 11.38 -11.51 -12.02
C LEU A 96 11.97 -12.91 -11.75
N SER A 97 11.84 -13.82 -12.72
CA SER A 97 12.39 -15.17 -12.60
C SER A 97 13.92 -15.15 -12.45
N LYS A 98 14.63 -14.30 -13.21
CA LYS A 98 16.08 -14.15 -13.07
C LYS A 98 16.50 -13.63 -11.69
N ILE A 99 15.73 -12.65 -11.14
CA ILE A 99 15.98 -12.11 -9.81
C ILE A 99 15.77 -13.20 -8.75
N VAL A 100 14.69 -13.96 -8.84
CA VAL A 100 14.39 -15.02 -7.87
C VAL A 100 15.44 -16.15 -7.94
N ASN A 101 15.95 -16.48 -9.11
CA ASN A 101 17.00 -17.48 -9.28
C ASN A 101 18.37 -17.04 -8.68
N ALA A 102 18.53 -15.75 -8.39
CA ALA A 102 19.73 -15.25 -7.71
C ALA A 102 19.67 -15.32 -6.18
N GLU A 103 18.61 -15.89 -5.60
CA GLU A 103 18.38 -15.97 -4.14
C GLU A 103 19.54 -16.68 -3.40
N GLU A 104 20.01 -17.79 -3.96
CA GLU A 104 21.10 -18.57 -3.35
C GLU A 104 22.41 -17.76 -3.29
N ARG A 105 22.67 -16.94 -4.31
CA ARG A 105 23.82 -16.03 -4.34
C ARG A 105 23.70 -14.96 -3.25
N LEU A 106 22.54 -14.33 -3.11
CA LEU A 106 22.28 -13.33 -2.08
C LEU A 106 22.50 -13.91 -0.67
N TYR A 107 22.04 -15.14 -0.44
CA TYR A 107 22.29 -15.84 0.82
C TYR A 107 23.78 -16.07 1.09
N LYS A 108 24.53 -16.53 0.08
CA LYS A 108 25.98 -16.79 0.21
C LYS A 108 26.78 -15.51 0.45
N GLU A 109 26.40 -14.41 -0.19
CA GLU A 109 27.13 -13.14 -0.10
C GLU A 109 26.80 -12.34 1.17
N ASN A 110 25.53 -12.34 1.60
CA ASN A 110 25.06 -11.43 2.63
C ASN A 110 24.39 -12.13 3.82
N GLY A 111 24.28 -13.47 3.81
CA GLY A 111 23.59 -14.25 4.84
C GLY A 111 22.07 -14.02 4.92
N ILE A 112 21.50 -13.33 3.93
CA ILE A 112 20.07 -12.99 3.91
C ILE A 112 19.24 -14.19 3.48
N LYS A 113 18.38 -14.67 4.37
CA LYS A 113 17.42 -15.75 4.13
C LYS A 113 16.01 -15.17 4.01
N ILE A 114 15.29 -15.51 2.94
CA ILE A 114 13.89 -15.09 2.78
C ILE A 114 12.98 -16.29 3.00
N ARG A 115 12.07 -16.17 3.95
CA ARG A 115 11.06 -17.18 4.27
C ARG A 115 9.65 -16.61 4.21
N ARG A 116 8.67 -17.49 4.18
CA ARG A 116 7.27 -17.12 4.39
C ARG A 116 7.03 -16.81 5.85
N ALA A 117 6.10 -15.89 6.13
CA ALA A 117 5.60 -15.69 7.48
C ALA A 117 4.88 -16.93 7.98
N ASN A 118 5.11 -17.30 9.23
CA ASN A 118 4.46 -18.44 9.88
C ASN A 118 3.10 -18.01 10.47
N LEU A 119 2.04 -18.12 9.68
CA LEU A 119 0.69 -17.73 10.14
C LEU A 119 0.16 -18.55 11.34
N LYS A 120 0.82 -19.65 11.75
CA LYS A 120 0.49 -20.38 12.98
C LYS A 120 1.11 -19.72 14.21
N ASP A 121 2.21 -19.01 14.04
CA ASP A 121 2.90 -18.24 15.07
C ASP A 121 2.68 -16.73 14.85
N PHE A 122 1.42 -16.36 14.61
CA PHE A 122 1.04 -15.07 14.11
C PHE A 122 1.50 -13.91 15.00
N LYS A 123 1.40 -14.06 16.32
CA LYS A 123 1.79 -13.01 17.28
C LYS A 123 3.28 -12.66 17.17
N ASN A 124 4.16 -13.65 17.12
CA ASN A 124 5.59 -13.41 17.00
C ASN A 124 5.96 -12.84 15.60
N GLU A 125 5.25 -13.29 14.54
CA GLU A 125 5.46 -12.71 13.21
C GLU A 125 5.04 -11.22 13.16
N LEU A 126 3.97 -10.84 13.84
CA LEU A 126 3.57 -9.43 13.94
C LEU A 126 4.62 -8.58 14.65
N GLN A 127 5.22 -9.06 15.72
CA GLN A 127 6.30 -8.36 16.41
C GLN A 127 7.49 -8.13 15.47
N ARG A 128 7.87 -9.16 14.67
CA ARG A 128 8.93 -9.04 13.65
C ARG A 128 8.58 -8.01 12.57
N VAL A 129 7.33 -8.04 12.10
CA VAL A 129 6.84 -7.06 11.10
C VAL A 129 6.90 -5.65 11.67
N ARG A 130 6.42 -5.44 12.92
CA ARG A 130 6.44 -4.15 13.60
C ARG A 130 7.86 -3.60 13.76
N GLU A 131 8.78 -4.45 14.21
CA GLU A 131 10.20 -4.06 14.39
C GLU A 131 10.79 -3.57 13.05
N VAL A 132 10.62 -4.35 12.00
CA VAL A 132 11.13 -3.97 10.67
C VAL A 132 10.41 -2.73 10.14
N TYR A 133 9.09 -2.64 10.30
CA TYR A 133 8.31 -1.49 9.86
C TYR A 133 8.82 -0.21 10.52
N ASN A 134 8.82 -0.15 11.84
CA ASN A 134 9.23 1.04 12.58
C ASN A 134 10.66 1.48 12.24
N LYS A 135 11.56 0.52 11.96
CA LYS A 135 12.94 0.84 11.59
C LYS A 135 13.09 1.26 10.14
N ALA A 136 12.41 0.57 9.22
CA ALA A 136 12.53 0.84 7.79
C ALA A 136 11.90 2.18 7.37
N TRP A 137 10.86 2.63 8.08
CA TRP A 137 10.14 3.88 7.78
C TRP A 137 10.46 5.04 8.72
N GLU A 138 11.38 4.90 9.69
CA GLU A 138 11.66 5.92 10.71
C GLU A 138 11.94 7.33 10.15
N ASN A 139 12.44 7.42 8.93
CA ASN A 139 12.78 8.67 8.25
C ASN A 139 11.81 9.06 7.14
N ASN A 140 10.72 8.31 6.94
CA ASN A 140 9.75 8.63 5.92
C ASN A 140 8.80 9.73 6.40
N TRP A 141 8.47 10.65 5.50
CA TRP A 141 7.51 11.71 5.79
C TRP A 141 6.16 11.13 6.24
N GLY A 142 5.61 11.67 7.33
CA GLY A 142 4.30 11.27 7.84
C GLY A 142 4.25 9.90 8.53
N THR A 143 5.38 9.23 8.71
CA THR A 143 5.39 7.93 9.42
C THR A 143 5.24 8.15 10.92
N VAL A 144 4.29 7.43 11.51
CA VAL A 144 4.13 7.29 12.95
C VAL A 144 4.52 5.85 13.32
N PRO A 145 5.39 5.67 14.33
CA PRO A 145 5.71 4.32 14.79
C PRO A 145 4.45 3.58 15.24
N LEU A 146 4.30 2.36 14.80
CA LEU A 146 3.18 1.49 15.19
C LEU A 146 3.49 0.86 16.55
N ASP A 147 2.53 0.91 17.46
CA ASP A 147 2.59 0.19 18.72
C ASP A 147 2.05 -1.26 18.60
N GLU A 148 1.87 -1.96 19.72
CA GLU A 148 1.40 -3.34 19.70
C GLU A 148 -0.10 -3.40 19.36
N GLU A 149 -0.88 -2.44 19.84
CA GLU A 149 -2.33 -2.38 19.61
C GLU A 149 -2.64 -2.04 18.15
N ASP A 150 -1.93 -1.07 17.56
CA ASP A 150 -2.02 -0.75 16.14
C ASP A 150 -1.74 -1.97 15.27
N MET A 151 -0.68 -2.71 15.59
CA MET A 151 -0.29 -3.90 14.84
C MET A 151 -1.29 -5.04 14.97
N GLU A 152 -1.84 -5.28 16.15
CA GLU A 152 -2.88 -6.29 16.36
C GLU A 152 -4.14 -5.93 15.56
N TYR A 153 -4.55 -4.68 15.55
CA TYR A 153 -5.70 -4.21 14.78
C TYR A 153 -5.50 -4.41 13.27
N ILE A 154 -4.40 -3.91 12.71
CA ILE A 154 -4.06 -4.08 11.28
C ILE A 154 -4.04 -5.56 10.91
N ALA A 155 -3.50 -6.37 11.79
CA ALA A 155 -3.33 -7.79 11.57
C ALA A 155 -4.66 -8.55 11.56
N GLU A 156 -5.60 -8.20 12.43
CA GLU A 156 -6.93 -8.81 12.43
C GLU A 156 -7.68 -8.50 11.13
N GLU A 157 -7.57 -7.26 10.61
CA GLU A 157 -8.17 -6.88 9.35
C GLU A 157 -7.51 -7.58 8.14
N LEU A 158 -6.19 -7.73 8.15
CA LEU A 158 -5.46 -8.30 7.02
C LEU A 158 -5.40 -9.82 7.04
N LYS A 159 -5.49 -10.46 8.21
CA LYS A 159 -5.39 -11.92 8.37
C LYS A 159 -6.29 -12.73 7.44
N PRO A 160 -7.56 -12.36 7.20
CA PRO A 160 -8.43 -13.10 6.29
C PRO A 160 -7.99 -13.02 4.82
N VAL A 161 -7.17 -12.03 4.47
CA VAL A 161 -6.84 -11.68 3.09
C VAL A 161 -5.36 -11.90 2.75
N ILE A 162 -4.51 -12.10 3.76
CA ILE A 162 -3.09 -12.39 3.56
C ILE A 162 -2.92 -13.78 2.95
N LEU A 163 -2.25 -13.83 1.81
CA LEU A 163 -1.82 -15.07 1.19
C LEU A 163 -0.47 -15.50 1.81
N PRO A 164 -0.33 -16.74 2.35
CA PRO A 164 0.92 -17.19 2.95
C PRO A 164 2.16 -17.04 2.04
N ASP A 165 1.96 -17.22 0.73
CA ASP A 165 3.03 -17.05 -0.26
C ASP A 165 3.35 -15.58 -0.59
N ALA A 166 2.55 -14.64 -0.11
CA ALA A 166 2.70 -13.21 -0.32
C ALA A 166 3.01 -12.43 0.97
N ALA A 167 3.29 -13.13 2.07
CA ALA A 167 3.83 -12.56 3.31
C ALA A 167 5.23 -13.15 3.53
N LEU A 168 6.25 -12.32 3.33
CA LEU A 168 7.64 -12.74 3.36
C LEU A 168 8.41 -11.95 4.43
N ILE A 169 9.33 -12.65 5.12
CA ILE A 169 10.28 -12.07 6.05
C ILE A 169 11.70 -12.39 5.57
N ALA A 170 12.55 -11.38 5.54
CA ALA A 170 13.98 -11.54 5.34
C ALA A 170 14.68 -11.54 6.70
N GLU A 171 15.58 -12.49 6.91
CA GLU A 171 16.32 -12.69 8.16
C GLU A 171 17.81 -12.79 7.90
N VAL A 172 18.61 -12.30 8.85
CA VAL A 172 20.04 -12.53 8.94
C VAL A 172 20.34 -13.01 10.35
N LYS A 173 20.90 -14.22 10.49
CA LYS A 173 21.15 -14.87 11.80
C LYS A 173 19.88 -14.90 12.69
N ASP A 174 18.73 -15.24 12.08
CA ASP A 174 17.42 -15.32 12.70
C ASP A 174 16.80 -13.97 13.16
N GLU A 175 17.50 -12.85 12.93
CA GLU A 175 16.97 -11.50 13.18
C GLU A 175 16.21 -10.97 11.97
N PRO A 176 15.00 -10.38 12.15
CA PRO A 176 14.21 -9.86 11.06
C PRO A 176 14.85 -8.57 10.50
N VAL A 177 15.18 -8.56 9.23
CA VAL A 177 15.80 -7.43 8.55
C VAL A 177 14.96 -6.85 7.43
N GLY A 178 13.92 -7.58 6.99
CA GLY A 178 13.02 -7.12 5.95
C GLY A 178 11.65 -7.77 5.99
N VAL A 179 10.65 -7.08 5.48
CA VAL A 179 9.27 -7.57 5.36
C VAL A 179 8.67 -7.15 4.01
N ALA A 180 7.92 -8.06 3.41
CA ALA A 180 7.12 -7.78 2.23
C ALA A 180 5.75 -8.46 2.33
N ILE A 181 4.68 -7.71 2.11
CA ILE A 181 3.31 -8.21 2.15
C ILE A 181 2.57 -7.78 0.89
N GLY A 182 2.04 -8.77 0.19
CA GLY A 182 1.17 -8.58 -0.96
C GLY A 182 -0.25 -9.03 -0.66
N ILE A 183 -1.23 -8.31 -1.20
CA ILE A 183 -2.64 -8.64 -1.06
C ILE A 183 -3.34 -8.67 -2.43
N PRO A 184 -4.34 -9.54 -2.63
CA PRO A 184 -5.17 -9.51 -3.82
C PRO A 184 -6.02 -8.24 -3.90
N ASN A 185 -6.35 -7.79 -5.10
CA ASN A 185 -7.31 -6.68 -5.26
C ASN A 185 -8.75 -7.17 -5.14
N PHE A 186 -9.28 -7.20 -3.91
CA PHE A 186 -10.66 -7.64 -3.65
C PHE A 186 -11.72 -6.74 -4.28
N LEU A 187 -11.39 -5.47 -4.57
CA LEU A 187 -12.34 -4.56 -5.21
C LEU A 187 -12.77 -5.07 -6.59
N GLU A 188 -11.92 -5.85 -7.28
CA GLU A 188 -12.33 -6.55 -8.50
C GLU A 188 -13.45 -7.57 -8.25
N ALA A 189 -13.50 -8.18 -7.08
CA ALA A 189 -14.52 -9.17 -6.73
C ALA A 189 -15.89 -8.57 -6.41
N ILE A 190 -15.92 -7.32 -5.95
CA ILE A 190 -17.15 -6.63 -5.52
C ILE A 190 -17.60 -5.52 -6.47
N ARG A 191 -16.88 -5.29 -7.54
CA ARG A 191 -17.05 -4.18 -8.47
C ARG A 191 -18.49 -4.03 -9.01
N ASP A 192 -19.21 -5.14 -9.23
CA ASP A 192 -20.59 -5.16 -9.74
C ASP A 192 -21.65 -5.10 -8.63
N PHE A 193 -21.25 -5.01 -7.35
CA PHE A 193 -22.18 -4.99 -6.23
C PHE A 193 -22.83 -3.63 -6.00
N ARG A 194 -22.31 -2.56 -6.60
CA ARG A 194 -22.81 -1.18 -6.49
C ARG A 194 -23.04 -0.74 -5.03
N GLY A 195 -22.11 -1.09 -4.13
CA GLY A 195 -22.18 -0.78 -2.71
C GLY A 195 -23.16 -1.63 -1.89
N SER A 196 -23.85 -2.61 -2.51
CA SER A 196 -24.82 -3.44 -1.81
C SER A 196 -24.23 -4.80 -1.42
N LEU A 197 -24.25 -5.12 -0.12
CA LEU A 197 -23.90 -6.42 0.45
C LEU A 197 -25.14 -7.25 0.79
N ASN A 198 -26.12 -7.29 -0.11
CA ASN A 198 -27.27 -8.18 0.07
C ASN A 198 -26.83 -9.66 0.09
N PRO A 199 -27.65 -10.60 0.60
CA PRO A 199 -27.31 -12.01 0.76
C PRO A 199 -26.79 -12.67 -0.54
N MET A 200 -27.35 -12.29 -1.68
CA MET A 200 -26.92 -12.81 -2.99
C MET A 200 -25.50 -12.32 -3.35
N ASN A 201 -25.20 -11.06 -3.09
CA ASN A 201 -23.87 -10.49 -3.31
C ASN A 201 -22.84 -11.07 -2.34
N VAL A 202 -23.23 -11.33 -1.09
CA VAL A 202 -22.37 -12.04 -0.12
C VAL A 202 -22.06 -13.45 -0.60
N LEU A 203 -23.05 -14.21 -1.08
CA LEU A 203 -22.83 -15.54 -1.67
C LEU A 203 -21.92 -15.48 -2.89
N LYS A 204 -22.11 -14.48 -3.77
CA LYS A 204 -21.23 -14.24 -4.91
C LYS A 204 -19.81 -13.94 -4.47
N LEU A 205 -19.64 -13.11 -3.42
CA LEU A 205 -18.33 -12.79 -2.87
C LEU A 205 -17.63 -14.03 -2.34
N ILE A 206 -18.27 -14.79 -1.47
CA ILE A 206 -17.75 -16.05 -0.93
C ILE A 206 -17.36 -17.01 -2.08
N TRP A 207 -18.22 -17.15 -3.08
CA TRP A 207 -17.94 -17.99 -4.22
C TRP A 207 -16.75 -17.47 -5.06
N ARG A 208 -16.62 -16.14 -5.26
CA ARG A 208 -15.48 -15.50 -5.94
C ARG A 208 -14.19 -15.64 -5.15
N LEU A 209 -14.25 -15.47 -3.84
CA LEU A 209 -13.11 -15.59 -2.96
C LEU A 209 -12.70 -17.05 -2.74
N ASN A 210 -13.62 -17.99 -2.54
CA ASN A 210 -13.34 -19.41 -2.45
C ASN A 210 -12.84 -20.02 -3.77
N LYS A 211 -13.12 -19.37 -4.90
CA LYS A 211 -12.52 -19.70 -6.19
C LYS A 211 -11.26 -18.87 -6.51
N ILE A 212 -10.74 -18.12 -5.55
CA ILE A 212 -9.35 -17.70 -5.53
C ILE A 212 -8.58 -18.84 -4.84
N PRO A 213 -8.39 -19.98 -5.50
CA PRO A 213 -7.74 -21.04 -4.80
C PRO A 213 -6.28 -20.85 -4.97
N PHE A 214 -5.63 -21.13 -3.92
CA PHE A 214 -4.29 -21.65 -3.96
C PHE A 214 -4.10 -22.77 -5.00
N SER A 215 -5.17 -23.31 -5.56
CA SER A 215 -5.17 -24.46 -6.46
C SER A 215 -5.93 -24.31 -7.79
N SER A 216 -6.66 -23.24 -8.06
CA SER A 216 -7.35 -23.13 -9.35
C SER A 216 -6.53 -22.44 -10.42
N LYS A 217 -6.62 -23.01 -11.60
CA LYS A 217 -5.86 -22.60 -12.78
C LYS A 217 -6.29 -21.26 -13.40
N ILE A 218 -7.33 -20.61 -12.89
CA ILE A 218 -7.84 -19.33 -13.44
C ILE A 218 -8.22 -18.41 -12.28
N PRO A 219 -7.35 -17.47 -11.90
CA PRO A 219 -7.74 -16.45 -10.95
C PRO A 219 -8.79 -15.54 -11.56
N ARG A 220 -9.82 -15.25 -10.81
CA ARG A 220 -10.83 -14.26 -11.21
C ARG A 220 -10.33 -12.84 -11.01
N LEU A 221 -9.41 -12.68 -10.06
CA LEU A 221 -8.70 -11.43 -9.84
C LEU A 221 -7.52 -11.34 -10.80
N LYS A 222 -7.35 -10.18 -11.40
CA LYS A 222 -6.29 -9.90 -12.37
C LYS A 222 -5.13 -9.15 -11.77
N SER A 223 -5.29 -8.65 -10.55
CA SER A 223 -4.31 -7.80 -9.89
C SER A 223 -4.17 -8.07 -8.40
N GLY A 224 -3.07 -7.60 -7.85
CA GLY A 224 -2.79 -7.53 -6.43
C GLY A 224 -1.88 -6.35 -6.13
N ARG A 225 -1.83 -5.96 -4.88
CA ARG A 225 -1.04 -4.85 -4.38
C ARG A 225 0.13 -5.36 -3.53
N LEU A 226 1.33 -4.88 -3.79
CA LEU A 226 2.44 -4.97 -2.86
C LEU A 226 2.24 -3.87 -1.82
N LEU A 227 1.63 -4.23 -0.70
CA LEU A 227 1.16 -3.31 0.33
C LEU A 227 2.32 -2.81 1.20
N ILE A 228 3.20 -3.72 1.62
CA ILE A 228 4.34 -3.43 2.47
C ILE A 228 5.60 -3.97 1.79
N LEU A 229 6.63 -3.15 1.72
CA LEU A 229 7.97 -3.55 1.34
C LEU A 229 8.96 -2.68 2.13
N GLY A 230 9.53 -3.22 3.18
CA GLY A 230 10.51 -2.54 4.02
C GLY A 230 11.71 -3.42 4.31
N VAL A 231 12.88 -2.82 4.33
CA VAL A 231 14.14 -3.46 4.70
C VAL A 231 14.94 -2.48 5.54
N LYS A 232 15.52 -2.96 6.63
CA LYS A 232 16.43 -2.17 7.45
C LYS A 232 17.58 -1.66 6.57
N LYS A 233 18.01 -0.42 6.77
CA LYS A 233 18.92 0.31 5.87
C LYS A 233 20.20 -0.47 5.56
N GLU A 234 20.71 -1.19 6.55
CA GLU A 234 21.96 -1.96 6.45
C GLU A 234 21.86 -3.18 5.51
N TYR A 235 20.62 -3.61 5.14
CA TYR A 235 20.34 -4.80 4.36
C TYR A 235 19.55 -4.51 3.08
N GLN A 236 19.42 -3.25 2.69
CA GLN A 236 18.59 -2.84 1.54
C GLN A 236 19.06 -3.44 0.22
N GLU A 237 20.37 -3.68 0.06
CA GLU A 237 20.93 -4.21 -1.17
C GLU A 237 20.46 -5.64 -1.46
N GLY A 238 19.51 -5.74 -2.37
CA GLY A 238 19.02 -7.01 -2.93
C GLY A 238 17.82 -7.63 -2.20
N ALA A 239 17.69 -7.53 -0.88
CA ALA A 239 16.62 -8.18 -0.14
C ALA A 239 15.23 -7.67 -0.55
N GLY A 240 15.04 -6.35 -0.62
CA GLY A 240 13.76 -5.75 -1.04
C GLY A 240 13.38 -6.13 -2.47
N VAL A 241 14.35 -6.07 -3.38
CA VAL A 241 14.14 -6.46 -4.79
C VAL A 241 13.73 -7.92 -4.90
N LEU A 242 14.40 -8.80 -4.15
CA LEU A 242 14.13 -10.24 -4.18
C LEU A 242 12.78 -10.57 -3.59
N MET A 243 12.40 -9.98 -2.44
CA MET A 243 11.08 -10.18 -1.84
C MET A 243 9.95 -9.69 -2.75
N ALA A 244 10.08 -8.48 -3.32
CA ALA A 244 9.13 -7.95 -4.30
C ALA A 244 9.01 -8.87 -5.52
N ALA A 245 10.13 -9.30 -6.08
CA ALA A 245 10.15 -10.20 -7.23
C ALA A 245 9.49 -11.56 -6.92
N LYS A 246 9.69 -12.14 -5.73
CA LYS A 246 9.03 -13.39 -5.30
C LYS A 246 7.51 -13.23 -5.25
N ILE A 247 7.00 -12.15 -4.64
CA ILE A 247 5.56 -11.87 -4.54
C ILE A 247 4.97 -11.65 -5.94
N LEU A 248 5.57 -10.78 -6.75
CA LEU A 248 5.10 -10.46 -8.09
C LEU A 248 5.13 -11.69 -9.02
N LEU A 249 6.19 -12.49 -8.97
CA LEU A 249 6.31 -13.73 -9.73
C LEU A 249 5.27 -14.77 -9.28
N LYS A 250 4.97 -14.83 -7.98
CA LYS A 250 3.88 -15.68 -7.45
C LYS A 250 2.53 -15.22 -8.00
N GLY A 251 2.25 -13.92 -7.98
CA GLY A 251 1.05 -13.35 -8.59
C GLY A 251 0.92 -13.73 -10.07
N TYR A 252 1.98 -13.60 -10.85
CA TYR A 252 2.01 -14.04 -12.25
C TYR A 252 1.68 -15.54 -12.41
N LYS A 253 2.32 -16.39 -11.60
CA LYS A 253 2.07 -17.85 -11.61
C LYS A 253 0.63 -18.22 -11.21
N LEU A 254 -0.03 -17.38 -10.41
CA LEU A 254 -1.44 -17.47 -10.08
C LEU A 254 -2.35 -16.89 -11.18
N GLY A 255 -1.78 -16.29 -12.24
CA GLY A 255 -2.47 -15.74 -13.40
C GLY A 255 -2.84 -14.27 -13.29
N TYR A 256 -2.30 -13.53 -12.30
CA TYR A 256 -2.45 -12.07 -12.26
C TYR A 256 -1.74 -11.45 -13.46
N ARG A 257 -2.34 -10.42 -14.03
CA ARG A 257 -1.81 -9.71 -15.20
C ARG A 257 -0.95 -8.53 -14.80
N TYR A 258 -1.29 -7.90 -13.68
CA TYR A 258 -0.53 -6.76 -13.16
C TYR A 258 -0.49 -6.77 -11.62
N GLY A 259 0.54 -6.13 -11.11
CA GLY A 259 0.66 -5.77 -9.71
C GLY A 259 0.61 -4.26 -9.55
N GLU A 260 0.31 -3.80 -8.35
CA GLU A 260 0.51 -2.42 -7.96
C GLU A 260 1.54 -2.34 -6.85
N GLY A 261 2.53 -1.44 -7.01
CA GLY A 261 3.38 -0.98 -5.91
C GLY A 261 2.85 0.36 -5.43
N SER A 262 2.37 0.45 -4.19
CA SER A 262 1.82 1.70 -3.65
C SER A 262 1.71 1.68 -2.12
N LEU A 263 1.72 2.83 -1.47
CA LEU A 263 2.01 4.15 -2.00
C LEU A 263 3.50 4.45 -1.77
N THR A 264 4.15 5.10 -2.74
CA THR A 264 5.54 5.53 -2.55
C THR A 264 5.62 7.05 -2.58
N LEU A 265 6.40 7.63 -1.67
CA LEU A 265 6.66 9.07 -1.62
C LEU A 265 7.39 9.53 -2.90
N GLU A 266 7.04 10.69 -3.44
CA GLU A 266 7.70 11.24 -4.63
C GLU A 266 9.20 11.47 -4.43
N ASN A 267 9.62 11.77 -3.21
CA ASN A 267 11.02 12.01 -2.84
C ASN A 267 11.80 10.72 -2.44
N ASN A 268 11.12 9.58 -2.35
CA ASN A 268 11.79 8.29 -2.12
C ASN A 268 12.36 7.76 -3.45
N LEU A 269 13.48 8.36 -3.87
CA LEU A 269 14.10 8.05 -5.18
C LEU A 269 14.56 6.62 -5.29
N GLU A 270 14.95 5.99 -4.19
CA GLU A 270 15.46 4.62 -4.17
C GLU A 270 14.38 3.63 -4.60
N ILE A 271 13.24 3.62 -3.90
CA ILE A 271 12.13 2.71 -4.23
C ILE A 271 11.50 3.05 -5.58
N ASN A 272 11.39 4.34 -5.92
CA ASN A 272 10.82 4.78 -7.19
C ASN A 272 11.68 4.34 -8.37
N ASN A 273 13.01 4.44 -8.27
CA ASN A 273 13.94 3.97 -9.29
C ASN A 273 13.97 2.44 -9.38
N LEU A 274 13.86 1.74 -8.25
CA LEU A 274 13.74 0.30 -8.23
C LEU A 274 12.51 -0.16 -9.02
N ILE A 275 11.34 0.42 -8.74
CA ILE A 275 10.10 0.05 -9.42
C ILE A 275 10.18 0.36 -10.93
N LYS A 276 10.73 1.52 -11.32
CA LYS A 276 10.97 1.85 -12.73
C LYS A 276 11.88 0.82 -13.43
N ARG A 277 12.96 0.41 -12.77
CA ARG A 277 13.88 -0.63 -13.31
C ARG A 277 13.19 -1.98 -13.46
N LEU A 278 12.23 -2.30 -12.61
CA LEU A 278 11.39 -3.50 -12.75
C LEU A 278 10.34 -3.37 -13.86
N GLY A 279 10.19 -2.20 -14.49
CA GLY A 279 9.23 -1.95 -15.56
C GLY A 279 7.89 -1.40 -15.07
N GLY A 280 7.85 -0.89 -13.84
CA GLY A 280 6.70 -0.18 -13.30
C GLY A 280 6.53 1.21 -13.90
N LEU A 281 5.29 1.63 -14.07
CA LEU A 281 4.90 2.95 -14.59
C LEU A 281 4.03 3.66 -13.54
N PRO A 282 4.34 4.94 -13.18
CA PRO A 282 3.44 5.69 -12.29
C PRO A 282 2.14 5.96 -13.03
N TYR A 283 1.00 5.54 -12.45
CA TYR A 283 -0.28 5.65 -13.12
C TYR A 283 -1.35 6.35 -12.29
N LYS A 284 -1.20 6.40 -10.96
CA LYS A 284 -2.01 7.25 -10.09
C LYS A 284 -1.12 8.12 -9.24
N VAL A 285 -1.60 9.31 -8.92
CA VAL A 285 -0.94 10.27 -8.04
C VAL A 285 -1.93 10.72 -6.99
N PHE A 286 -1.49 10.74 -5.75
CA PHE A 286 -2.26 11.22 -4.60
C PHE A 286 -1.51 12.38 -3.97
N ARG A 287 -2.21 13.48 -3.66
CA ARG A 287 -1.61 14.72 -3.15
C ARG A 287 -2.09 15.03 -1.76
N VAL A 288 -1.16 15.33 -0.89
CA VAL A 288 -1.42 15.95 0.41
C VAL A 288 -1.10 17.44 0.30
N PHE A 289 -1.96 18.24 0.89
CA PHE A 289 -1.88 19.69 0.86
C PHE A 289 -1.52 20.25 2.23
N TYR A 290 -1.12 21.53 2.25
CA TYR A 290 -0.92 22.30 3.47
C TYR A 290 -1.37 23.73 3.29
N LYS A 291 -1.64 24.40 4.41
CA LYS A 291 -1.90 25.83 4.52
C LYS A 291 -1.40 26.36 5.85
N GLU A 292 -0.79 27.53 5.84
CA GLU A 292 -0.49 28.29 7.07
C GLU A 292 -1.78 28.90 7.60
N ILE A 293 -2.02 28.81 8.92
CA ILE A 293 -3.28 29.22 9.56
C ILE A 293 -3.05 30.10 10.78
#